data_a629314050dc533028a5d83182bb66a1
#
_entry.id   a629314050dc533028a5d83182bb66a1
#
_cell.length_a   1.000
_cell.length_b   1.000
_cell.length_c   1.000
_cell.angle_alpha   90.00
_cell.angle_beta   90.00
_cell.angle_gamma   90.00
#
_symmetry.space_group_name_H-M   'P 1'
#
loop_
_entity.id
_entity.type
_entity.pdbx_description
1 polymer ?
#
loop_
_entity_poly.entity_id
_entity_poly.type
_entity_poly.pdbx_seq_one_letter_code
_entity_poly.pdbx_strand_id
1 'polypeptide(L)'
;MTTREQGTLRTEVTERDHQIGPADAPITLVEYGDLQCPHCRRAHGVLPRVIRRLGDRLRFVFRHFPITESHPNALRAAEAAESVAAQAGEQAFWKMHDLLYEHQPEWEDADDDTRILELAKEAGANPDTVAADLESDRYEEHVKEDFMSGVRSGVNGTPTFFINGRRFDGDWTTVDSFVAALEEAAS
;
A
#
# COMPACT_ATOMS: atom_id res chain seq x y z
N MET A 1 -5.93 -33.83 9.46
CA MET A 1 -6.14 -32.59 8.66
C MET A 1 -5.58 -31.44 9.47
N THR A 2 -4.39 -30.98 9.14
CA THR A 2 -3.79 -29.82 9.77
C THR A 2 -4.48 -28.59 9.21
N THR A 3 -5.33 -27.97 10.02
CA THR A 3 -5.79 -26.61 9.78
C THR A 3 -4.55 -25.72 9.65
N ARG A 4 -4.26 -25.25 8.44
CA ARG A 4 -3.29 -24.17 8.26
C ARG A 4 -3.81 -23.01 9.12
N GLU A 5 -3.10 -22.69 10.18
CA GLU A 5 -3.32 -21.46 10.90
C GLU A 5 -3.20 -20.33 9.90
N GLN A 6 -4.32 -19.71 9.55
CA GLN A 6 -4.32 -18.50 8.74
C GLN A 6 -3.46 -17.48 9.46
N GLY A 7 -2.47 -16.89 8.78
CA GLY A 7 -1.56 -15.94 9.37
C GLY A 7 -2.35 -14.79 10.03
N THR A 8 -1.80 -14.26 11.11
CA THR A 8 -2.42 -13.18 11.88
C THR A 8 -1.59 -11.93 11.75
N LEU A 9 -2.25 -10.79 11.55
CA LEU A 9 -1.61 -9.48 11.58
C LEU A 9 -1.02 -9.24 12.98
N ARG A 10 0.29 -9.05 13.06
CA ARG A 10 1.02 -8.93 14.34
C ARG A 10 1.15 -7.50 14.82
N THR A 11 1.06 -6.54 13.92
CA THR A 11 1.14 -5.11 14.24
C THR A 11 -0.23 -4.47 14.02
N GLU A 12 -0.84 -4.02 15.10
CA GLU A 12 -2.15 -3.38 15.05
C GLU A 12 -2.15 -2.14 14.16
N VAL A 13 -3.30 -1.85 13.57
CA VAL A 13 -3.51 -0.61 12.81
C VAL A 13 -3.65 0.55 13.79
N THR A 14 -2.92 1.62 13.52
CA THR A 14 -2.92 2.85 14.32
C THR A 14 -3.17 4.07 13.45
N GLU A 15 -3.29 5.23 14.06
CA GLU A 15 -3.40 6.51 13.35
C GLU A 15 -2.16 6.89 12.52
N ARG A 16 -1.05 6.18 12.71
CA ARG A 16 0.19 6.35 11.93
C ARG A 16 0.11 5.68 10.55
N ASP A 17 -0.80 4.73 10.39
CA ASP A 17 -0.99 4.04 9.12
C ASP A 17 -1.66 4.96 8.10
N HIS A 18 -1.29 4.81 6.84
CA HIS A 18 -2.04 5.40 5.74
C HIS A 18 -3.36 4.66 5.57
N GLN A 19 -4.47 5.38 5.67
CA GLN A 19 -5.78 4.77 5.72
C GLN A 19 -6.87 5.62 5.05
N ILE A 20 -7.87 4.93 4.53
CA ILE A 20 -9.10 5.49 3.95
C ILE A 20 -10.29 4.88 4.69
N GLY A 21 -11.28 5.71 4.98
CA GLY A 21 -12.51 5.28 5.67
C GLY A 21 -12.46 5.48 7.19
N PRO A 22 -13.60 5.26 7.87
CA PRO A 22 -13.70 5.52 9.30
C PRO A 22 -12.88 4.54 10.13
N ALA A 23 -12.28 5.03 11.21
CA ALA A 23 -11.47 4.21 12.13
C ALA A 23 -12.29 3.11 12.84
N ASP A 24 -13.60 3.33 12.98
CA ASP A 24 -14.56 2.40 13.61
C ASP A 24 -15.34 1.55 12.60
N ALA A 25 -14.93 1.53 11.33
CA ALA A 25 -15.57 0.69 10.33
C ALA A 25 -15.56 -0.80 10.75
N PRO A 26 -16.64 -1.55 10.46
CA PRO A 26 -16.73 -2.97 10.84
C PRO A 26 -15.74 -3.87 10.09
N ILE A 27 -15.23 -3.42 8.96
CA ILE A 27 -14.25 -4.14 8.16
C ILE A 27 -12.97 -3.32 8.09
N THR A 28 -11.83 -3.91 8.50
CA THR A 28 -10.50 -3.35 8.26
C THR A 28 -9.75 -4.25 7.29
N LEU A 29 -9.36 -3.68 6.15
CA LEU A 29 -8.54 -4.33 5.13
C LEU A 29 -7.16 -3.73 5.15
N VAL A 30 -6.15 -4.52 5.49
CA VAL A 30 -4.74 -4.12 5.42
C VAL A 30 -4.10 -4.76 4.20
N GLU A 31 -3.50 -3.94 3.35
CA GLU A 31 -2.65 -4.38 2.24
C GLU A 31 -1.19 -4.12 2.58
N TYR A 32 -0.37 -5.16 2.46
CA TYR A 32 1.07 -5.01 2.29
C TYR A 32 1.36 -5.01 0.80
N GLY A 33 1.80 -3.86 0.31
CA GLY A 33 1.95 -3.62 -1.11
C GLY A 33 3.33 -3.09 -1.51
N ASP A 34 3.70 -3.38 -2.73
CA ASP A 34 4.92 -2.94 -3.40
C ASP A 34 4.51 -2.11 -4.62
N LEU A 35 4.91 -0.85 -4.65
CA LEU A 35 4.49 0.09 -5.69
C LEU A 35 5.04 -0.25 -7.08
N GLN A 36 6.09 -1.08 -7.16
CA GLN A 36 6.63 -1.58 -8.43
C GLN A 36 6.08 -2.96 -8.82
N CYS A 37 5.39 -3.66 -7.91
CA CYS A 37 4.87 -4.99 -8.17
C CYS A 37 3.70 -4.96 -9.18
N PRO A 38 3.74 -5.75 -10.27
CA PRO A 38 2.66 -5.79 -11.25
C PRO A 38 1.37 -6.39 -10.67
N HIS A 39 1.45 -7.30 -9.71
CA HIS A 39 0.27 -7.86 -9.03
C HIS A 39 -0.40 -6.82 -8.14
N CYS A 40 0.36 -5.97 -7.46
CA CYS A 40 -0.17 -4.85 -6.69
C CYS A 40 -0.84 -3.81 -7.60
N ARG A 41 -0.28 -3.56 -8.77
CA ARG A 41 -0.93 -2.72 -9.79
C ARG A 41 -2.27 -3.30 -10.24
N ARG A 42 -2.38 -4.62 -10.41
CA ARG A 42 -3.66 -5.28 -10.69
C ARG A 42 -4.66 -5.10 -9.55
N ALA A 43 -4.23 -5.25 -8.31
CA ALA A 43 -5.07 -5.01 -7.13
C ALA A 43 -5.56 -3.56 -7.09
N HIS A 44 -4.72 -2.60 -7.42
CA HIS A 44 -5.09 -1.19 -7.57
C HIS A 44 -6.21 -0.98 -8.62
N GLY A 45 -6.29 -1.80 -9.65
CA GLY A 45 -7.40 -1.78 -10.61
C GLY A 45 -8.75 -2.24 -10.02
N VAL A 46 -8.75 -2.92 -8.89
CA VAL A 46 -9.95 -3.46 -8.22
C VAL A 46 -10.31 -2.65 -6.96
N LEU A 47 -9.33 -2.34 -6.14
CA LEU A 47 -9.50 -1.72 -4.81
C LEU A 47 -10.31 -0.42 -4.79
N PRO A 48 -10.11 0.56 -5.67
CA PRO A 48 -10.91 1.79 -5.63
C PRO A 48 -12.42 1.55 -5.78
N ARG A 49 -12.79 0.53 -6.56
CA ARG A 49 -14.20 0.13 -6.73
C ARG A 49 -14.73 -0.61 -5.51
N VAL A 50 -13.91 -1.44 -4.87
CA VAL A 50 -14.24 -2.11 -3.61
C VAL A 50 -14.47 -1.10 -2.50
N ILE A 51 -13.54 -0.15 -2.33
CA ILE A 51 -13.62 0.93 -1.34
C ILE A 51 -14.90 1.74 -1.54
N ARG A 52 -15.20 2.13 -2.77
CA ARG A 52 -16.41 2.89 -3.10
C ARG A 52 -17.69 2.11 -2.81
N ARG A 53 -17.70 0.81 -3.11
CA ARG A 53 -18.88 -0.05 -2.91
C ARG A 53 -19.19 -0.30 -1.44
N LEU A 54 -18.17 -0.44 -0.61
CA LEU A 54 -18.32 -0.66 0.83
C LEU A 54 -18.52 0.65 1.61
N GLY A 55 -18.01 1.77 1.11
CA GLY A 55 -18.14 3.08 1.73
C GLY A 55 -17.69 3.10 3.19
N ASP A 56 -18.51 3.63 4.08
CA ASP A 56 -18.19 3.76 5.50
C ASP A 56 -18.10 2.43 6.26
N ARG A 57 -18.39 1.31 5.62
CA ARG A 57 -18.22 -0.01 6.21
C ARG A 57 -16.78 -0.53 6.12
N LEU A 58 -15.92 0.13 5.37
CA LEU A 58 -14.53 -0.28 5.15
C LEU A 58 -13.53 0.76 5.62
N ARG A 59 -12.57 0.32 6.41
CA ARG A 59 -11.31 0.99 6.68
C ARG A 59 -10.22 0.29 5.88
N PHE A 60 -9.66 0.96 4.88
CA PHE A 60 -8.57 0.45 4.06
C PHE A 60 -7.23 1.02 4.52
N VAL A 61 -6.24 0.16 4.71
CA VAL A 61 -4.90 0.51 5.19
C VAL A 61 -3.86 -0.01 4.21
N PHE A 62 -2.92 0.83 3.84
CA PHE A 62 -1.77 0.45 3.02
C PHE A 62 -0.47 0.52 3.82
N ARG A 63 0.33 -0.55 3.75
CA ARG A 63 1.67 -0.64 4.33
C ARG A 63 2.67 -1.01 3.26
N HIS A 64 3.82 -0.35 3.28
CA HIS A 64 4.89 -0.61 2.32
C HIS A 64 5.55 -1.97 2.54
N PHE A 65 5.69 -2.73 1.47
CA PHE A 65 6.45 -3.99 1.46
C PHE A 65 7.28 -4.10 0.18
N PRO A 66 8.30 -3.22 -0.01
CA PRO A 66 9.12 -3.22 -1.21
C PRO A 66 10.02 -4.46 -1.26
N ILE A 67 9.87 -5.27 -2.32
CA ILE A 67 10.68 -6.46 -2.56
C ILE A 67 11.84 -6.06 -3.48
N THR A 68 12.86 -5.44 -2.92
CA THR A 68 13.95 -4.78 -3.66
C THR A 68 14.81 -5.73 -4.49
N GLU A 69 14.83 -7.01 -4.17
CA GLU A 69 15.53 -8.03 -4.97
C GLU A 69 14.92 -8.20 -6.36
N SER A 70 13.59 -8.07 -6.46
CA SER A 70 12.84 -8.20 -7.72
C SER A 70 12.44 -6.85 -8.30
N HIS A 71 12.30 -5.84 -7.46
CA HIS A 71 11.78 -4.52 -7.80
C HIS A 71 12.74 -3.43 -7.28
N PRO A 72 13.81 -3.12 -8.03
CA PRO A 72 14.89 -2.24 -7.54
C PRO A 72 14.45 -0.80 -7.25
N ASN A 73 13.39 -0.30 -7.88
CA ASN A 73 12.86 1.05 -7.69
C ASN A 73 11.72 1.12 -6.66
N ALA A 74 11.30 -0.01 -6.08
CA ALA A 74 10.18 -0.07 -5.14
C ALA A 74 10.43 0.75 -3.86
N LEU A 75 11.64 0.69 -3.31
CA LEU A 75 12.01 1.46 -2.12
C LEU A 75 11.97 2.97 -2.41
N ARG A 76 12.54 3.39 -3.54
CA ARG A 76 12.53 4.81 -3.96
C ARG A 76 11.10 5.33 -4.11
N ALA A 77 10.22 4.58 -4.74
CA ALA A 77 8.82 4.94 -4.88
C ALA A 77 8.11 5.04 -3.51
N ALA A 78 8.36 4.10 -2.60
CA ALA A 78 7.80 4.12 -1.24
C ALA A 78 8.27 5.34 -0.46
N GLU A 79 9.57 5.64 -0.46
CA GLU A 79 10.12 6.83 0.20
C GLU A 79 9.59 8.13 -0.40
N ALA A 80 9.44 8.19 -1.72
CA ALA A 80 8.84 9.36 -2.39
C ALA A 80 7.39 9.58 -1.95
N ALA A 81 6.60 8.52 -1.82
CA ALA A 81 5.23 8.61 -1.31
C ALA A 81 5.18 9.13 0.13
N GLU A 82 6.11 8.70 0.98
CA GLU A 82 6.22 9.22 2.36
C GLU A 82 6.65 10.69 2.40
N SER A 83 7.57 11.11 1.54
CA SER A 83 7.96 12.53 1.40
C SER A 83 6.78 13.39 0.98
N VAL A 84 5.97 12.92 0.04
CA VAL A 84 4.72 13.58 -0.39
C VAL A 84 3.75 13.72 0.78
N ALA A 85 3.54 12.65 1.54
CA ALA A 85 2.68 12.65 2.73
C ALA A 85 3.14 13.68 3.77
N ALA A 86 4.43 13.73 4.04
CA ALA A 86 5.01 14.65 5.02
C ALA A 86 4.86 16.12 4.61
N GLN A 87 4.92 16.43 3.32
CA GLN A 87 4.80 17.78 2.80
C GLN A 87 3.34 18.24 2.64
N ALA A 88 2.47 17.36 2.16
CA ALA A 88 1.15 17.74 1.64
C ALA A 88 -0.03 16.97 2.25
N GLY A 89 0.25 16.04 3.17
CA GLY A 89 -0.77 15.34 3.95
C GLY A 89 -1.27 14.03 3.33
N GLU A 90 -2.25 13.45 3.99
CA GLU A 90 -2.76 12.11 3.70
C GLU A 90 -3.41 11.99 2.32
N GLN A 91 -4.18 12.99 1.91
CA GLN A 91 -4.79 12.98 0.57
C GLN A 91 -3.74 13.01 -0.54
N ALA A 92 -2.64 13.72 -0.33
CA ALA A 92 -1.53 13.77 -1.27
C ALA A 92 -0.79 12.42 -1.33
N PHE A 93 -0.63 11.73 -0.19
CA PHE A 93 -0.12 10.37 -0.16
C PHE A 93 -0.93 9.45 -1.07
N TRP A 94 -2.25 9.42 -0.90
CA TRP A 94 -3.13 8.56 -1.71
C TRP A 94 -3.10 8.94 -3.19
N LYS A 95 -3.01 10.22 -3.49
CA LYS A 95 -2.84 10.67 -4.89
C LYS A 95 -1.51 10.18 -5.47
N MET A 96 -0.42 10.27 -4.71
CA MET A 96 0.89 9.75 -5.14
C MET A 96 0.87 8.24 -5.31
N HIS A 97 0.28 7.51 -4.36
CA HIS A 97 0.07 6.07 -4.42
C HIS A 97 -0.65 5.66 -5.72
N ASP A 98 -1.75 6.32 -6.04
CA ASP A 98 -2.52 6.04 -7.25
C ASP A 98 -1.71 6.36 -8.51
N LEU A 99 -1.06 7.51 -8.57
CA LEU A 99 -0.22 7.92 -9.70
C LEU A 99 0.94 6.96 -9.95
N LEU A 100 1.58 6.47 -8.88
CA LEU A 100 2.67 5.50 -9.01
C LEU A 100 2.21 4.19 -9.64
N TYR A 101 1.04 3.69 -9.28
CA TYR A 101 0.48 2.50 -9.92
C TYR A 101 0.00 2.77 -11.36
N GLU A 102 -0.69 3.87 -11.59
CA GLU A 102 -1.20 4.24 -12.92
C GLU A 102 -0.08 4.41 -13.94
N HIS A 103 1.03 5.01 -13.51
CA HIS A 103 2.20 5.29 -14.34
C HIS A 103 3.37 4.33 -14.12
N GLN A 104 3.13 3.16 -13.49
CA GLN A 104 4.19 2.20 -13.15
C GLN A 104 5.13 1.89 -14.32
N PRO A 105 4.66 1.63 -15.58
CA PRO A 105 5.55 1.34 -16.70
C PRO A 105 6.49 2.49 -17.08
N GLU A 106 6.24 3.71 -16.62
CA GLU A 106 7.04 4.88 -16.96
C GLU A 106 8.24 5.07 -16.04
N TRP A 107 8.25 4.43 -14.86
CA TRP A 107 9.31 4.59 -13.86
C TRP A 107 9.90 3.28 -13.34
N GLU A 108 9.23 2.14 -13.55
CA GLU A 108 9.64 0.86 -12.95
C GLU A 108 11.04 0.39 -13.38
N ASP A 109 11.43 0.67 -14.62
CA ASP A 109 12.74 0.32 -15.18
C ASP A 109 13.64 1.53 -15.42
N ALA A 110 13.29 2.70 -14.85
CA ALA A 110 14.08 3.91 -15.03
C ALA A 110 15.37 3.88 -14.21
N ASP A 111 16.43 4.45 -14.78
CA ASP A 111 17.75 4.58 -14.12
C ASP A 111 17.83 5.77 -13.16
N ASP A 112 16.84 6.66 -13.19
CA ASP A 112 16.77 7.86 -12.36
C ASP A 112 15.36 8.11 -11.79
N ASP A 113 15.25 9.07 -10.89
CA ASP A 113 14.00 9.39 -10.19
C ASP A 113 13.14 10.42 -10.94
N THR A 114 13.50 10.84 -12.15
CA THR A 114 12.84 11.96 -12.86
C THR A 114 11.34 11.80 -12.92
N ARG A 115 10.86 10.62 -13.34
CA ARG A 115 9.41 10.40 -13.46
C ARG A 115 8.71 10.34 -12.11
N ILE A 116 9.33 9.73 -11.10
CA ILE A 116 8.80 9.71 -9.72
C ILE A 116 8.65 11.14 -9.18
N LEU A 117 9.64 12.02 -9.43
CA LEU A 117 9.60 13.43 -9.00
C LEU A 117 8.51 14.23 -9.72
N GLU A 118 8.27 13.98 -11.01
CA GLU A 118 7.15 14.57 -11.75
C GLU A 118 5.80 14.18 -11.15
N LEU A 119 5.63 12.90 -10.82
CA LEU A 119 4.42 12.39 -10.16
C LEU A 119 4.24 12.99 -8.76
N ALA A 120 5.32 13.17 -8.01
CA ALA A 120 5.29 13.82 -6.71
C ALA A 120 4.82 15.28 -6.82
N LYS A 121 5.26 16.00 -7.83
CA LYS A 121 4.78 17.35 -8.13
C LYS A 121 3.29 17.37 -8.46
N GLU A 122 2.83 16.43 -9.27
CA GLU A 122 1.42 16.26 -9.61
C GLU A 122 0.56 15.93 -8.37
N ALA A 123 1.12 15.17 -7.43
CA ALA A 123 0.48 14.88 -6.15
C ALA A 123 0.42 16.06 -5.17
N GLY A 124 1.14 17.16 -5.45
CA GLY A 124 1.11 18.38 -4.68
C GLY A 124 2.34 18.66 -3.81
N ALA A 125 3.41 17.87 -3.96
CA ALA A 125 4.67 18.07 -3.25
C ALA A 125 5.66 18.92 -4.05
N ASN A 126 6.65 19.48 -3.36
CA ASN A 126 7.80 20.11 -4.00
C ASN A 126 8.78 18.99 -4.42
N PRO A 127 9.05 18.82 -5.74
CA PRO A 127 9.92 17.76 -6.22
C PRO A 127 11.38 17.89 -5.74
N ASP A 128 11.88 19.11 -5.53
CA ASP A 128 13.24 19.31 -5.02
C ASP A 128 13.38 18.83 -3.58
N THR A 129 12.35 19.01 -2.77
CA THR A 129 12.30 18.46 -1.40
C THR A 129 12.24 16.95 -1.42
N VAL A 130 11.41 16.36 -2.30
CA VAL A 130 11.37 14.90 -2.47
C VAL A 130 12.73 14.36 -2.89
N ALA A 131 13.40 15.00 -3.86
CA ALA A 131 14.74 14.59 -4.31
C ALA A 131 15.75 14.62 -3.16
N ALA A 132 15.74 15.67 -2.33
CA ALA A 132 16.61 15.78 -1.16
C ALA A 132 16.31 14.72 -0.10
N ASP A 133 15.04 14.41 0.13
CA ASP A 133 14.62 13.35 1.06
C ASP A 133 15.06 11.96 0.56
N LEU A 134 14.98 11.70 -0.73
CA LEU A 134 15.45 10.47 -1.35
C LEU A 134 16.99 10.33 -1.26
N GLU A 135 17.72 11.42 -1.48
CA GLU A 135 19.18 11.44 -1.39
C GLU A 135 19.67 11.18 0.04
N SER A 136 18.94 11.62 1.04
CA SER A 136 19.26 11.42 2.46
C SER A 136 18.64 10.18 3.09
N ASP A 137 17.91 9.35 2.34
CA ASP A 137 17.18 8.17 2.82
C ASP A 137 16.26 8.49 4.03
N ARG A 138 15.66 9.67 4.01
CA ARG A 138 14.94 10.24 5.16
C ARG A 138 13.80 9.36 5.66
N TYR A 139 13.11 8.67 4.75
CA TYR A 139 11.95 7.85 5.07
C TYR A 139 12.21 6.35 4.98
N GLU A 140 13.47 5.93 4.76
CA GLU A 140 13.83 4.51 4.67
C GLU A 140 13.43 3.74 5.93
N GLU A 141 13.68 4.30 7.11
CA GLU A 141 13.36 3.63 8.38
C GLU A 141 11.85 3.41 8.54
N HIS A 142 11.01 4.39 8.15
CA HIS A 142 9.56 4.23 8.16
C HIS A 142 9.10 3.10 7.24
N VAL A 143 9.61 3.07 6.00
CA VAL A 143 9.30 2.01 5.03
C VAL A 143 9.76 0.65 5.55
N LYS A 144 10.91 0.60 6.19
CA LYS A 144 11.47 -0.60 6.80
C LYS A 144 10.65 -1.09 8.00
N GLU A 145 10.09 -0.18 8.82
CA GLU A 145 9.17 -0.55 9.89
C GLU A 145 7.92 -1.24 9.34
N ASP A 146 7.32 -0.71 8.28
CA ASP A 146 6.20 -1.35 7.59
C ASP A 146 6.58 -2.73 7.07
N PHE A 147 7.69 -2.82 6.35
CA PHE A 147 8.22 -4.07 5.81
C PHE A 147 8.41 -5.13 6.90
N MET A 148 9.07 -4.76 8.00
CA MET A 148 9.31 -5.67 9.12
C MET A 148 8.03 -6.08 9.84
N SER A 149 7.02 -5.21 9.90
CA SER A 149 5.69 -5.57 10.42
C SER A 149 5.03 -6.65 9.56
N GLY A 150 5.22 -6.56 8.24
CA GLY A 150 4.78 -7.59 7.29
C GLY A 150 5.51 -8.91 7.50
N VAL A 151 6.83 -8.88 7.61
CA VAL A 151 7.64 -10.08 7.90
C VAL A 151 7.17 -10.78 9.17
N ARG A 152 6.95 -10.03 10.24
CA ARG A 152 6.42 -10.58 11.52
C ARG A 152 5.02 -11.17 11.37
N SER A 153 4.23 -10.69 10.43
CA SER A 153 2.89 -11.20 10.11
C SER A 153 2.90 -12.33 9.08
N GLY A 154 4.07 -12.80 8.65
CA GLY A 154 4.22 -13.89 7.69
C GLY A 154 4.05 -13.48 6.23
N VAL A 155 4.13 -12.19 5.92
CA VAL A 155 4.11 -11.71 4.53
C VAL A 155 5.40 -12.16 3.81
N ASN A 156 5.23 -12.80 2.66
CA ASN A 156 6.32 -13.32 1.83
C ASN A 156 6.15 -13.01 0.34
N GLY A 157 5.24 -12.12 0.01
CA GLY A 157 4.95 -11.68 -1.35
C GLY A 157 3.89 -10.59 -1.34
N THR A 158 3.67 -9.95 -2.47
CA THR A 158 2.74 -8.83 -2.61
C THR A 158 1.80 -9.02 -3.80
N PRO A 159 0.55 -8.53 -3.72
CA PRO A 159 -0.05 -8.01 -2.50
C PRO A 159 -0.35 -9.11 -1.48
N THR A 160 -0.28 -8.81 -0.20
CA THR A 160 -0.82 -9.66 0.86
C THR A 160 -1.87 -8.87 1.63
N PHE A 161 -3.05 -9.45 1.79
CA PHE A 161 -4.18 -8.83 2.46
C PHE A 161 -4.48 -9.48 3.81
N PHE A 162 -4.87 -8.64 4.76
CA PHE A 162 -5.44 -9.08 6.04
C PHE A 162 -6.82 -8.44 6.20
N ILE A 163 -7.82 -9.26 6.50
CA ILE A 163 -9.20 -8.82 6.76
C ILE A 163 -9.47 -9.03 8.25
N ASN A 164 -9.75 -7.94 8.97
CA ASN A 164 -9.98 -7.97 10.42
C ASN A 164 -8.88 -8.76 11.17
N GLY A 165 -7.62 -8.52 10.79
CA GLY A 165 -6.44 -9.12 11.41
C GLY A 165 -6.10 -10.53 10.97
N ARG A 166 -6.86 -11.14 10.04
CA ARG A 166 -6.59 -12.49 9.51
C ARG A 166 -6.15 -12.41 8.06
N ARG A 167 -5.11 -13.17 7.73
CA ARG A 167 -4.63 -13.25 6.35
C ARG A 167 -5.72 -13.77 5.42
N PHE A 168 -5.89 -13.09 4.30
CA PHE A 168 -6.81 -13.46 3.24
C PHE A 168 -6.04 -14.01 2.04
N ASP A 169 -6.24 -15.28 1.74
CA ASP A 169 -5.62 -15.97 0.60
C ASP A 169 -6.65 -16.32 -0.50
N GLY A 170 -7.83 -15.70 -0.46
CA GLY A 170 -8.89 -15.91 -1.44
C GLY A 170 -8.76 -15.03 -2.68
N ASP A 171 -9.81 -15.01 -3.48
CA ASP A 171 -9.86 -14.26 -4.74
C ASP A 171 -10.16 -12.78 -4.52
N TRP A 172 -9.16 -11.94 -4.76
CA TRP A 172 -9.25 -10.48 -4.77
C TRP A 172 -9.29 -9.89 -6.19
N THR A 173 -9.26 -10.71 -7.23
CA THR A 173 -9.05 -10.26 -8.61
C THR A 173 -10.27 -9.62 -9.24
N THR A 174 -11.45 -9.80 -8.66
CA THR A 174 -12.69 -9.13 -9.06
C THR A 174 -13.32 -8.36 -7.90
N VAL A 175 -14.04 -7.30 -8.23
CA VAL A 175 -14.78 -6.50 -7.22
C VAL A 175 -15.79 -7.36 -6.47
N ASP A 176 -16.56 -8.17 -7.19
CA ASP A 176 -17.63 -8.98 -6.59
C ASP A 176 -17.08 -10.03 -5.62
N SER A 177 -16.04 -10.76 -6.03
CA SER A 177 -15.40 -11.77 -5.17
C SER A 177 -14.78 -11.15 -3.92
N PHE A 178 -14.09 -10.01 -4.07
CA PHE A 178 -13.44 -9.34 -2.96
C PHE A 178 -14.44 -8.71 -1.98
N VAL A 179 -15.48 -8.06 -2.49
CA VAL A 179 -16.56 -7.51 -1.64
C VAL A 179 -17.26 -8.63 -0.87
N ALA A 180 -17.59 -9.75 -1.52
CA ALA A 180 -18.22 -10.89 -0.85
C ALA A 180 -17.37 -11.43 0.30
N ALA A 181 -16.06 -11.58 0.10
CA ALA A 181 -15.13 -12.02 1.13
C ALA A 181 -15.04 -11.03 2.31
N LEU A 182 -15.01 -9.73 2.01
CA LEU A 182 -14.97 -8.68 3.03
C LEU A 182 -16.26 -8.63 3.87
N GLU A 183 -17.41 -8.76 3.23
CA GLU A 183 -18.71 -8.80 3.91
C GLU A 183 -18.88 -10.05 4.77
N GLU A 184 -18.40 -11.21 4.30
CA GLU A 184 -18.39 -12.46 5.08
C GLU A 184 -17.56 -12.31 6.36
N ALA A 185 -16.40 -11.67 6.27
CA ALA A 185 -15.53 -11.44 7.43
C ALA A 185 -16.14 -10.51 8.49
N ALA A 186 -17.11 -9.67 8.12
CA ALA A 186 -17.81 -8.74 9.02
C ALA A 186 -19.07 -9.33 9.66
N SER A 187 -19.50 -10.49 9.21
CA SER A 187 -20.70 -11.16 9.71
C SER A 187 -20.45 -12.01 10.96
#